data_f5cdce326665c73ea15736d840361359
#
_entry.id   f5cdce326665c73ea15736d840361359
#
_cell.length_a   1.000
_cell.length_b   1.000
_cell.length_c   1.000
_cell.angle_alpha   90.00
_cell.angle_beta   90.00
_cell.angle_gamma   90.00
#
_symmetry.space_group_name_H-M   'P 1'
#
loop_
_entity.id
_entity.type
_entity.pdbx_description
1 polymer ?
#
loop_
_entity_poly.entity_id
_entity_poly.type
_entity_poly.pdbx_seq_one_letter_code
_entity_poly.pdbx_strand_id
1 'polypeptide(L)'
;MKRKDIKKRPMADTVLASLEPEEKEYRENDGNGLYLRVRPDGSKSWQFRYKKPDGKWSWIGLGAYGKGTHQLTGEQARKEAAKLRDDAADGSNPLATKRARKAAELEAANNTFEHLAREWYATKRKGWSEGTAIRTIGALELHVFPTFGKRPYAAILPMEWMELLRGMEQKGIVEQTSRVRGMCREIYDLARVTGRAQYNPLEGLHKFLQTRPAENYAHVPVAELPALLRAMRAYGTIDVRIGLQLLSMLACRPSELREARWDEFDLDAGLWLIPSARMKRRREHLVPLPTQAVQLLRDLHFLTGAYPLLFPGRGNTTRARSNTVFLMALRRLGYEGRQTGHGFRHLASTILNENGFDSQHVEAQLSHVKEGVRGVYDKSTYLEQRKVMMQWYADHMDKLASGNVVELKRA
;
A
#
# COMPACT_ATOMS: atom_id res chain seq x y z
N MET A 1 -15.87 9.75 -55.67
CA MET A 1 -16.52 8.83 -56.63
C MET A 1 -17.99 8.72 -56.25
N LYS A 2 -18.87 8.96 -57.19
CA LYS A 2 -20.33 8.82 -56.96
C LYS A 2 -20.76 7.35 -57.02
N ARG A 3 -21.81 6.97 -56.31
CA ARG A 3 -22.33 5.58 -56.22
C ARG A 3 -22.65 4.95 -57.60
N LYS A 4 -23.17 5.74 -58.53
CA LYS A 4 -23.51 5.28 -59.88
C LYS A 4 -22.30 4.81 -60.72
N ASP A 5 -21.10 5.16 -60.31
CA ASP A 5 -19.86 4.86 -61.00
C ASP A 5 -19.23 3.51 -60.59
N ILE A 6 -19.85 2.79 -59.62
CA ILE A 6 -19.37 1.50 -59.12
C ILE A 6 -19.69 0.41 -60.12
N LYS A 7 -18.67 -0.15 -60.79
CA LYS A 7 -18.82 -1.17 -61.86
C LYS A 7 -18.60 -2.61 -61.38
N LYS A 8 -17.91 -2.81 -60.26
CA LYS A 8 -17.48 -4.16 -59.80
C LYS A 8 -17.68 -4.36 -58.32
N ARG A 9 -18.11 -5.58 -57.92
CA ARG A 9 -18.20 -6.03 -56.53
C ARG A 9 -17.50 -7.38 -56.36
N PRO A 10 -16.82 -7.66 -55.24
CA PRO A 10 -16.59 -6.74 -54.12
C PRO A 10 -15.74 -5.53 -54.55
N MET A 11 -15.95 -4.37 -53.86
CA MET A 11 -15.28 -3.12 -54.19
C MET A 11 -13.81 -3.15 -53.75
N ALA A 12 -12.89 -2.63 -54.59
CA ALA A 12 -11.50 -2.43 -54.18
C ALA A 12 -11.40 -1.36 -53.07
N ASP A 13 -10.39 -1.45 -52.24
CA ASP A 13 -10.20 -0.47 -51.13
C ASP A 13 -10.05 0.96 -51.67
N THR A 14 -9.50 1.16 -52.86
CA THR A 14 -9.42 2.46 -53.54
C THR A 14 -10.81 3.03 -53.85
N VAL A 15 -11.74 2.18 -54.24
CA VAL A 15 -13.15 2.55 -54.49
C VAL A 15 -13.86 2.86 -53.19
N LEU A 16 -13.70 2.02 -52.18
CA LEU A 16 -14.25 2.23 -50.82
C LEU A 16 -13.80 3.55 -50.22
N ALA A 17 -12.51 3.87 -50.36
CA ALA A 17 -11.93 5.12 -49.87
C ALA A 17 -12.50 6.36 -50.60
N SER A 18 -12.70 6.26 -51.93
CA SER A 18 -13.11 7.39 -52.79
C SER A 18 -14.62 7.69 -52.79
N LEU A 19 -15.46 6.88 -52.12
CA LEU A 19 -16.88 7.15 -52.01
C LEU A 19 -17.15 8.46 -51.26
N GLU A 20 -17.92 9.34 -51.90
CA GLU A 20 -18.22 10.68 -51.38
C GLU A 20 -19.47 10.65 -50.49
N PRO A 21 -19.52 11.48 -49.43
CA PRO A 21 -20.74 11.67 -48.65
C PRO A 21 -21.85 12.32 -49.49
N GLU A 22 -23.09 11.99 -49.15
CA GLU A 22 -24.29 12.62 -49.70
C GLU A 22 -25.04 13.36 -48.58
N GLU A 23 -26.08 14.15 -48.93
CA GLU A 23 -26.91 14.87 -47.97
C GLU A 23 -27.51 13.96 -46.88
N LYS A 24 -27.82 12.71 -47.27
CA LYS A 24 -28.34 11.67 -46.37
C LYS A 24 -27.39 10.49 -46.33
N GLU A 25 -27.35 9.82 -45.14
CA GLU A 25 -26.57 8.58 -45.04
C GLU A 25 -27.07 7.52 -46.05
N TYR A 26 -26.13 6.80 -46.59
CA TYR A 26 -26.44 5.69 -47.49
C TYR A 26 -25.62 4.44 -47.16
N ARG A 27 -26.09 3.32 -47.67
CA ARG A 27 -25.42 2.03 -47.58
C ARG A 27 -25.11 1.51 -48.96
N GLU A 28 -23.83 1.25 -49.22
CA GLU A 28 -23.38 0.67 -50.47
C GLU A 28 -23.09 -0.82 -50.29
N ASN A 29 -23.71 -1.65 -51.13
CA ASN A 29 -23.56 -3.10 -51.05
C ASN A 29 -22.18 -3.51 -51.59
N ASP A 30 -21.38 -4.22 -50.77
CA ASP A 30 -20.09 -4.79 -51.16
C ASP A 30 -20.20 -6.29 -51.58
N GLY A 31 -21.37 -6.88 -51.42
CA GLY A 31 -21.65 -8.29 -51.68
C GLY A 31 -21.90 -9.11 -50.42
N ASN A 32 -22.58 -10.25 -50.58
CA ASN A 32 -22.80 -11.25 -49.53
C ASN A 32 -23.36 -10.69 -48.20
N GLY A 33 -24.25 -9.67 -48.29
CA GLY A 33 -24.85 -9.04 -47.13
C GLY A 33 -23.95 -8.01 -46.40
N LEU A 34 -22.76 -7.73 -46.92
CA LEU A 34 -21.87 -6.69 -46.39
C LEU A 34 -22.16 -5.35 -47.07
N TYR A 35 -22.27 -4.30 -46.27
CA TYR A 35 -22.53 -2.93 -46.71
C TYR A 35 -21.55 -1.95 -46.08
N LEU A 36 -21.06 -1.01 -46.91
CA LEU A 36 -20.39 0.18 -46.41
C LEU A 36 -21.43 1.28 -46.17
N ARG A 37 -21.58 1.74 -44.96
CA ARG A 37 -22.40 2.88 -44.59
C ARG A 37 -21.54 4.14 -44.65
N VAL A 38 -21.98 5.12 -45.43
CA VAL A 38 -21.36 6.43 -45.54
C VAL A 38 -22.31 7.46 -44.96
N ARG A 39 -21.84 8.27 -44.07
CA ARG A 39 -22.61 9.35 -43.40
C ARG A 39 -22.33 10.70 -44.08
N PRO A 40 -23.21 11.72 -43.87
CA PRO A 40 -23.01 13.07 -44.39
C PRO A 40 -21.72 13.74 -43.93
N ASP A 41 -21.23 13.39 -42.74
CA ASP A 41 -19.95 13.86 -42.17
C ASP A 41 -18.71 13.22 -42.80
N GLY A 42 -18.92 12.34 -43.82
CA GLY A 42 -17.83 11.61 -44.49
C GLY A 42 -17.36 10.37 -43.73
N SER A 43 -17.85 10.09 -42.55
CA SER A 43 -17.48 8.89 -41.79
C SER A 43 -18.03 7.63 -42.46
N LYS A 44 -17.20 6.58 -42.51
CA LYS A 44 -17.52 5.29 -43.14
C LYS A 44 -17.46 4.18 -42.13
N SER A 45 -18.44 3.27 -42.17
CA SER A 45 -18.49 2.11 -41.30
C SER A 45 -19.08 0.88 -41.97
N TRP A 46 -18.62 -0.29 -41.57
CA TRP A 46 -19.10 -1.55 -42.07
C TRP A 46 -20.34 -2.03 -41.34
N GLN A 47 -21.34 -2.50 -42.06
CA GLN A 47 -22.54 -3.12 -41.56
C GLN A 47 -22.83 -4.43 -42.34
N PHE A 48 -23.26 -5.45 -41.58
CA PHE A 48 -23.70 -6.71 -42.13
C PHE A 48 -25.21 -6.85 -41.97
N ARG A 49 -25.92 -7.17 -43.09
CA ARG A 49 -27.36 -7.42 -43.11
C ARG A 49 -27.61 -8.91 -43.05
N TYR A 50 -28.38 -9.36 -42.08
CA TYR A 50 -28.72 -10.76 -41.89
C TYR A 50 -30.19 -10.94 -41.54
N LYS A 51 -30.69 -12.17 -41.71
CA LYS A 51 -32.05 -12.57 -41.38
C LYS A 51 -32.02 -13.21 -39.97
N LYS A 52 -32.80 -12.69 -39.06
CA LYS A 52 -32.94 -13.26 -37.71
C LYS A 52 -33.69 -14.60 -37.77
N PRO A 53 -33.62 -15.43 -36.69
CA PRO A 53 -34.42 -16.65 -36.60
C PRO A 53 -35.93 -16.43 -36.71
N ASP A 54 -36.42 -15.22 -36.32
CA ASP A 54 -37.82 -14.82 -36.48
C ASP A 54 -38.20 -14.41 -37.90
N GLY A 55 -37.31 -14.57 -38.86
CA GLY A 55 -37.51 -14.25 -40.27
C GLY A 55 -37.32 -12.77 -40.63
N LYS A 56 -37.11 -11.88 -39.69
CA LYS A 56 -36.95 -10.44 -39.91
C LYS A 56 -35.51 -10.07 -40.25
N TRP A 57 -35.34 -9.11 -41.15
CA TRP A 57 -34.04 -8.57 -41.50
C TRP A 57 -33.51 -7.65 -40.41
N SER A 58 -32.21 -7.75 -40.12
CA SER A 58 -31.53 -6.93 -39.12
C SER A 58 -30.15 -6.51 -39.63
N TRP A 59 -29.55 -5.56 -38.91
CA TRP A 59 -28.22 -5.03 -39.17
C TRP A 59 -27.32 -5.20 -37.98
N ILE A 60 -26.05 -5.57 -38.23
CA ILE A 60 -25.00 -5.59 -37.22
C ILE A 60 -23.82 -4.71 -37.68
N GLY A 61 -23.34 -3.81 -36.83
CA GLY A 61 -22.15 -3.01 -37.10
C GLY A 61 -20.88 -3.84 -36.88
N LEU A 62 -19.96 -3.80 -37.87
CA LEU A 62 -18.67 -4.49 -37.78
C LEU A 62 -17.55 -3.57 -37.26
N GLY A 63 -17.59 -2.28 -37.60
CA GLY A 63 -16.58 -1.31 -37.19
C GLY A 63 -16.43 -0.17 -38.21
N ALA A 64 -15.56 0.80 -37.92
CA ALA A 64 -15.22 1.88 -38.83
C ALA A 64 -14.37 1.35 -39.99
N TYR A 65 -14.53 1.96 -41.18
CA TYR A 65 -13.68 1.67 -42.33
C TYR A 65 -12.36 2.41 -42.22
N GLY A 66 -11.23 1.73 -42.47
CA GLY A 66 -9.90 2.33 -42.56
C GLY A 66 -8.78 1.36 -42.24
N LYS A 67 -7.56 1.90 -42.06
CA LYS A 67 -6.32 1.16 -41.74
C LYS A 67 -5.80 1.45 -40.32
N GLY A 68 -6.50 2.28 -39.56
CA GLY A 68 -6.10 2.66 -38.19
C GLY A 68 -6.48 1.59 -37.15
N THR A 69 -6.04 1.80 -35.93
CA THR A 69 -6.40 0.97 -34.79
C THR A 69 -7.92 0.94 -34.62
N HIS A 70 -8.50 -0.27 -34.49
CA HIS A 70 -9.95 -0.49 -34.44
C HIS A 70 -10.75 -0.16 -35.72
N GLN A 71 -10.07 -0.01 -36.85
CA GLN A 71 -10.70 0.14 -38.17
C GLN A 71 -10.55 -1.16 -39.01
N LEU A 72 -11.44 -1.37 -39.97
CA LEU A 72 -11.44 -2.54 -40.81
C LEU A 72 -11.27 -2.13 -42.27
N THR A 73 -10.30 -2.73 -42.97
CA THR A 73 -10.21 -2.68 -44.44
C THR A 73 -11.34 -3.50 -45.08
N GLY A 74 -11.55 -3.36 -46.36
CA GLY A 74 -12.54 -4.15 -47.08
C GLY A 74 -12.34 -5.66 -46.93
N GLU A 75 -11.10 -6.14 -47.01
CA GLU A 75 -10.76 -7.55 -46.81
C GLU A 75 -11.10 -8.06 -45.42
N GLN A 76 -10.72 -7.30 -44.39
CA GLN A 76 -11.02 -7.65 -42.99
C GLN A 76 -12.52 -7.69 -42.71
N ALA A 77 -13.26 -6.70 -43.22
CA ALA A 77 -14.71 -6.64 -43.07
C ALA A 77 -15.42 -7.83 -43.74
N ARG A 78 -14.93 -8.27 -44.94
CA ARG A 78 -15.44 -9.45 -45.62
C ARG A 78 -15.20 -10.74 -44.84
N LYS A 79 -14.00 -10.90 -44.24
CA LYS A 79 -13.70 -12.05 -43.39
C LYS A 79 -14.62 -12.11 -42.18
N GLU A 80 -14.86 -10.97 -41.53
CA GLU A 80 -15.80 -10.89 -40.40
C GLU A 80 -17.26 -11.14 -40.83
N ALA A 81 -17.68 -10.59 -41.96
CA ALA A 81 -19.03 -10.81 -42.49
C ALA A 81 -19.25 -12.29 -42.89
N ALA A 82 -18.22 -12.98 -43.39
CA ALA A 82 -18.32 -14.42 -43.72
C ALA A 82 -18.60 -15.24 -42.46
N LYS A 83 -17.87 -15.01 -41.36
CA LYS A 83 -18.12 -15.69 -40.07
C LYS A 83 -19.56 -15.48 -39.58
N LEU A 84 -20.02 -14.21 -39.59
CA LEU A 84 -21.38 -13.89 -39.16
C LEU A 84 -22.47 -14.47 -40.05
N ARG A 85 -22.18 -14.67 -41.34
CA ARG A 85 -23.08 -15.33 -42.27
C ARG A 85 -23.20 -16.83 -41.98
N ASP A 86 -22.05 -17.47 -41.68
CA ASP A 86 -22.01 -18.90 -41.31
C ASP A 86 -22.75 -19.11 -40.00
N ASP A 87 -22.51 -18.27 -38.95
CA ASP A 87 -23.27 -18.25 -37.70
C ASP A 87 -24.80 -18.08 -37.94
N ALA A 88 -25.19 -17.19 -38.86
CA ALA A 88 -26.59 -16.96 -39.17
C ALA A 88 -27.21 -18.14 -39.94
N ALA A 89 -26.45 -18.84 -40.77
CA ALA A 89 -26.90 -20.03 -41.51
C ALA A 89 -27.17 -21.21 -40.56
N ASP A 90 -26.41 -21.35 -39.50
CA ASP A 90 -26.59 -22.34 -38.43
C ASP A 90 -27.75 -22.01 -37.46
N GLY A 91 -28.58 -21.01 -37.80
CA GLY A 91 -29.76 -20.62 -37.01
C GLY A 91 -29.43 -19.80 -35.76
N SER A 92 -28.16 -19.42 -35.51
CA SER A 92 -27.75 -18.57 -34.42
C SER A 92 -28.05 -17.09 -34.72
N ASN A 93 -28.23 -16.29 -33.66
CA ASN A 93 -28.36 -14.83 -33.79
C ASN A 93 -26.99 -14.17 -33.64
N PRO A 94 -26.34 -13.69 -34.73
CA PRO A 94 -24.97 -13.13 -34.66
C PRO A 94 -24.82 -11.97 -33.67
N LEU A 95 -25.90 -11.19 -33.43
CA LEU A 95 -25.90 -10.12 -32.46
C LEU A 95 -25.90 -10.66 -31.03
N ALA A 96 -26.66 -11.72 -30.75
CA ALA A 96 -26.69 -12.38 -29.46
C ALA A 96 -25.33 -13.06 -29.14
N THR A 97 -24.75 -13.76 -30.13
CA THR A 97 -23.44 -14.39 -30.06
C THR A 97 -22.33 -13.35 -29.75
N LYS A 98 -22.34 -12.21 -30.48
CA LYS A 98 -21.38 -11.11 -30.20
C LYS A 98 -21.54 -10.52 -28.80
N ARG A 99 -22.78 -10.35 -28.33
CA ARG A 99 -23.06 -9.87 -26.98
C ARG A 99 -22.63 -10.90 -25.90
N ALA A 100 -22.92 -12.16 -26.10
CA ALA A 100 -22.53 -13.25 -25.23
C ALA A 100 -20.99 -13.35 -25.12
N ARG A 101 -20.29 -13.28 -26.27
CA ARG A 101 -18.81 -13.27 -26.28
C ARG A 101 -18.24 -12.08 -25.52
N LYS A 102 -18.76 -10.87 -25.75
CA LYS A 102 -18.31 -9.69 -25.01
C LYS A 102 -18.61 -9.78 -23.52
N ALA A 103 -19.76 -10.34 -23.14
CA ALA A 103 -20.10 -10.59 -21.75
C ALA A 103 -19.16 -11.63 -21.13
N ALA A 104 -18.85 -12.72 -21.82
CA ALA A 104 -17.91 -13.74 -21.37
C ALA A 104 -16.47 -13.18 -21.24
N GLU A 105 -16.02 -12.35 -22.18
CA GLU A 105 -14.73 -11.66 -22.11
C GLU A 105 -14.65 -10.71 -20.88
N LEU A 106 -15.74 -9.98 -20.62
CA LEU A 106 -15.83 -9.10 -19.45
C LEU A 106 -15.88 -9.92 -18.15
N GLU A 107 -16.63 -10.99 -18.12
CA GLU A 107 -16.70 -11.90 -16.98
C GLU A 107 -15.33 -12.56 -16.73
N ALA A 108 -14.65 -13.02 -17.77
CA ALA A 108 -13.31 -13.58 -17.65
C ALA A 108 -12.30 -12.56 -17.11
N ALA A 109 -12.37 -11.29 -17.55
CA ALA A 109 -11.54 -10.22 -17.05
C ALA A 109 -11.82 -9.90 -15.57
N ASN A 110 -13.08 -9.91 -15.15
CA ASN A 110 -13.50 -9.67 -13.77
C ASN A 110 -13.18 -10.85 -12.83
N ASN A 111 -13.00 -12.05 -13.38
CA ASN A 111 -12.67 -13.26 -12.62
C ASN A 111 -11.16 -13.46 -12.41
N THR A 112 -10.32 -12.50 -12.79
CA THR A 112 -8.87 -12.57 -12.54
C THR A 112 -8.52 -12.30 -11.08
N PHE A 113 -7.41 -12.89 -10.60
CA PHE A 113 -6.92 -12.66 -9.24
C PHE A 113 -6.59 -11.18 -9.00
N GLU A 114 -6.00 -10.49 -9.97
CA GLU A 114 -5.67 -9.06 -9.84
C GLU A 114 -6.92 -8.20 -9.67
N HIS A 115 -7.99 -8.48 -10.43
CA HIS A 115 -9.26 -7.75 -10.29
C HIS A 115 -9.83 -7.91 -8.87
N LEU A 116 -9.89 -9.14 -8.38
CA LEU A 116 -10.34 -9.45 -7.02
C LEU A 116 -9.46 -8.78 -5.94
N ALA A 117 -8.14 -8.80 -6.14
CA ALA A 117 -7.19 -8.18 -5.22
C ALA A 117 -7.33 -6.65 -5.17
N ARG A 118 -7.56 -6.01 -6.32
CA ARG A 118 -7.79 -4.55 -6.39
C ARG A 118 -9.13 -4.15 -5.76
N GLU A 119 -10.16 -4.95 -5.88
CA GLU A 119 -11.44 -4.76 -5.18
C GLU A 119 -11.26 -4.85 -3.65
N TRP A 120 -10.57 -5.89 -3.17
CA TRP A 120 -10.21 -6.03 -1.76
C TRP A 120 -9.40 -4.83 -1.28
N TYR A 121 -8.39 -4.42 -2.05
CA TYR A 121 -7.56 -3.27 -1.74
C TYR A 121 -8.38 -1.98 -1.61
N ALA A 122 -9.29 -1.72 -2.54
CA ALA A 122 -10.16 -0.53 -2.51
C ALA A 122 -11.05 -0.51 -1.25
N THR A 123 -11.52 -1.67 -0.82
CA THR A 123 -12.32 -1.81 0.41
C THR A 123 -11.49 -1.49 1.65
N LYS A 124 -10.27 -2.04 1.74
CA LYS A 124 -9.37 -1.89 2.91
C LYS A 124 -8.67 -0.53 2.95
N ARG A 125 -8.41 0.09 1.79
CA ARG A 125 -7.65 1.34 1.61
C ARG A 125 -8.15 2.46 2.51
N LYS A 126 -9.46 2.54 2.73
CA LYS A 126 -10.11 3.59 3.55
C LYS A 126 -9.63 3.58 5.02
N GLY A 127 -9.23 2.43 5.54
CA GLY A 127 -8.77 2.26 6.91
C GLY A 127 -7.24 2.35 7.08
N TRP A 128 -6.47 2.43 5.98
CA TRP A 128 -5.01 2.39 6.03
C TRP A 128 -4.36 3.77 5.95
N SER A 129 -3.17 3.87 6.53
CA SER A 129 -2.27 4.98 6.22
C SER A 129 -1.77 4.86 4.78
N GLU A 130 -1.38 5.99 4.18
CA GLU A 130 -0.83 6.03 2.81
C GLU A 130 0.35 5.07 2.63
N GLY A 131 1.30 5.09 3.55
CA GLY A 131 2.45 4.20 3.51
C GLY A 131 2.09 2.71 3.62
N THR A 132 1.02 2.35 4.35
CA THR A 132 0.52 0.98 4.39
C THR A 132 -0.11 0.58 3.06
N ALA A 133 -0.92 1.45 2.49
CA ALA A 133 -1.58 1.21 1.22
C ALA A 133 -0.56 0.98 0.08
N ILE A 134 0.45 1.87 -0.05
CA ILE A 134 1.51 1.75 -1.07
C ILE A 134 2.28 0.44 -0.90
N ARG A 135 2.67 0.09 0.34
CA ARG A 135 3.40 -1.17 0.59
C ARG A 135 2.57 -2.41 0.31
N THR A 136 1.27 -2.37 0.61
CA THR A 136 0.36 -3.50 0.39
C THR A 136 0.19 -3.78 -1.10
N ILE A 137 -0.17 -2.77 -1.88
CA ILE A 137 -0.35 -2.97 -3.33
C ILE A 137 0.97 -3.30 -4.02
N GLY A 138 2.06 -2.61 -3.67
CA GLY A 138 3.39 -2.88 -4.22
C GLY A 138 3.90 -4.29 -3.93
N ALA A 139 3.55 -4.86 -2.78
CA ALA A 139 3.88 -6.25 -2.46
C ALA A 139 3.13 -7.24 -3.36
N LEU A 140 1.85 -7.00 -3.66
CA LEU A 140 1.06 -7.82 -4.57
C LEU A 140 1.57 -7.67 -6.01
N GLU A 141 1.86 -6.47 -6.45
CA GLU A 141 2.39 -6.16 -7.80
C GLU A 141 3.77 -6.80 -8.03
N LEU A 142 4.61 -6.81 -7.02
CA LEU A 142 5.96 -7.36 -7.14
C LEU A 142 5.98 -8.89 -7.04
N HIS A 143 5.20 -9.48 -6.15
CA HIS A 143 5.36 -10.90 -5.79
C HIS A 143 4.26 -11.82 -6.32
N VAL A 144 3.06 -11.30 -6.57
CA VAL A 144 1.88 -12.13 -6.86
C VAL A 144 1.35 -11.92 -8.28
N PHE A 145 1.14 -10.68 -8.70
CA PHE A 145 0.53 -10.38 -10.00
C PHE A 145 1.34 -10.87 -11.21
N PRO A 146 2.68 -10.91 -11.18
CA PRO A 146 3.43 -11.48 -12.31
C PRO A 146 3.07 -12.94 -12.60
N THR A 147 2.72 -13.71 -11.57
CA THR A 147 2.40 -15.14 -11.72
C THR A 147 0.89 -15.38 -11.83
N PHE A 148 0.11 -14.75 -10.97
CA PHE A 148 -1.30 -15.07 -10.80
C PHE A 148 -2.26 -13.94 -11.21
N GLY A 149 -1.78 -12.73 -11.45
CA GLY A 149 -2.62 -11.56 -11.66
C GLY A 149 -3.67 -11.75 -12.74
N LYS A 150 -3.28 -12.26 -13.90
CA LYS A 150 -4.16 -12.47 -15.07
C LYS A 150 -4.94 -13.79 -15.06
N ARG A 151 -4.68 -14.66 -14.07
CA ARG A 151 -5.33 -15.96 -14.01
C ARG A 151 -6.68 -15.87 -13.30
N PRO A 152 -7.66 -16.67 -13.69
CA PRO A 152 -8.89 -16.84 -12.95
C PRO A 152 -8.56 -17.32 -11.51
N TYR A 153 -8.98 -16.56 -10.50
CA TYR A 153 -8.64 -16.90 -9.10
C TYR A 153 -9.16 -18.28 -8.68
N ALA A 154 -10.32 -18.73 -9.22
CA ALA A 154 -10.89 -20.04 -8.93
C ALA A 154 -10.07 -21.22 -9.50
N ALA A 155 -9.20 -20.96 -10.47
CA ALA A 155 -8.36 -21.98 -11.11
C ALA A 155 -6.94 -22.08 -10.49
N ILE A 156 -6.62 -21.27 -9.51
CA ILE A 156 -5.30 -21.31 -8.85
C ILE A 156 -5.35 -22.31 -7.68
N LEU A 157 -4.54 -23.36 -7.79
CA LEU A 157 -4.54 -24.45 -6.83
C LEU A 157 -3.70 -24.15 -5.58
N PRO A 158 -3.99 -24.78 -4.42
CA PRO A 158 -3.20 -24.62 -3.20
C PRO A 158 -1.72 -24.93 -3.38
N MET A 159 -1.36 -25.91 -4.22
CA MET A 159 0.02 -26.28 -4.49
C MET A 159 0.78 -25.13 -5.18
N GLU A 160 0.15 -24.45 -6.13
CA GLU A 160 0.77 -23.32 -6.84
C GLU A 160 1.02 -22.13 -5.91
N TRP A 161 0.10 -21.88 -4.96
CA TRP A 161 0.34 -20.92 -3.88
C TRP A 161 1.51 -21.32 -3.00
N MET A 162 1.61 -22.60 -2.66
CA MET A 162 2.73 -23.11 -1.87
C MET A 162 4.06 -22.92 -2.62
N GLU A 163 4.12 -23.18 -3.92
CA GLU A 163 5.32 -22.99 -4.75
C GLU A 163 5.73 -21.50 -4.79
N LEU A 164 4.79 -20.58 -5.03
CA LEU A 164 5.07 -19.14 -5.01
C LEU A 164 5.66 -18.71 -3.65
N LEU A 165 5.01 -19.10 -2.55
CA LEU A 165 5.41 -18.69 -1.20
C LEU A 165 6.77 -19.29 -0.80
N ARG A 166 7.04 -20.57 -1.14
CA ARG A 166 8.34 -21.21 -0.93
C ARG A 166 9.44 -20.56 -1.78
N GLY A 167 9.14 -20.17 -3.00
CA GLY A 167 10.05 -19.40 -3.83
C GLY A 167 10.43 -18.04 -3.22
N MET A 168 9.52 -17.42 -2.48
CA MET A 168 9.83 -16.21 -1.71
C MET A 168 10.69 -16.52 -0.48
N GLU A 169 10.42 -17.61 0.24
CA GLU A 169 11.25 -18.04 1.37
C GLU A 169 12.70 -18.35 0.96
N GLN A 170 12.87 -19.02 -0.18
CA GLN A 170 14.20 -19.30 -0.74
C GLN A 170 15.01 -18.04 -1.04
N LYS A 171 14.33 -16.92 -1.34
CA LYS A 171 14.95 -15.59 -1.48
C LYS A 171 15.26 -14.91 -0.14
N GLY A 172 15.01 -15.57 0.99
CA GLY A 172 15.28 -15.06 2.34
C GLY A 172 14.27 -14.01 2.86
N ILE A 173 13.16 -13.76 2.15
CA ILE A 173 12.15 -12.74 2.52
C ILE A 173 10.97 -13.32 3.30
N VAL A 174 11.28 -14.12 4.34
CA VAL A 174 10.30 -14.90 5.14
C VAL A 174 9.18 -14.01 5.73
N GLU A 175 9.51 -12.86 6.30
CA GLU A 175 8.52 -11.95 6.87
C GLU A 175 7.56 -11.40 5.78
N GLN A 176 8.11 -11.03 4.62
CA GLN A 176 7.32 -10.57 3.48
C GLN A 176 6.42 -11.68 2.94
N THR A 177 6.92 -12.93 2.91
CA THR A 177 6.14 -14.12 2.54
C THR A 177 4.91 -14.29 3.43
N SER A 178 5.09 -14.18 4.74
CA SER A 178 3.98 -14.27 5.70
C SER A 178 2.94 -13.16 5.49
N ARG A 179 3.40 -11.93 5.23
CA ARG A 179 2.50 -10.78 4.93
C ARG A 179 1.74 -10.98 3.62
N VAL A 180 2.41 -11.36 2.54
CA VAL A 180 1.80 -11.64 1.23
C VAL A 180 0.77 -12.74 1.35
N ARG A 181 1.10 -13.85 2.02
CA ARG A 181 0.14 -14.93 2.30
C ARG A 181 -1.09 -14.42 3.04
N GLY A 182 -0.91 -13.59 4.07
CA GLY A 182 -2.00 -13.00 4.84
C GLY A 182 -2.94 -12.16 3.97
N MET A 183 -2.38 -11.30 3.11
CA MET A 183 -3.14 -10.48 2.16
C MET A 183 -3.91 -11.36 1.16
N CYS A 184 -3.24 -12.33 0.53
CA CYS A 184 -3.89 -13.23 -0.43
C CYS A 184 -5.00 -14.06 0.21
N ARG A 185 -4.82 -14.50 1.46
CA ARG A 185 -5.88 -15.17 2.22
C ARG A 185 -7.10 -14.26 2.41
N GLU A 186 -6.90 -13.01 2.82
CA GLU A 186 -8.02 -12.07 2.96
C GLU A 186 -8.72 -11.77 1.62
N ILE A 187 -7.98 -11.73 0.51
CA ILE A 187 -8.53 -11.58 -0.84
C ILE A 187 -9.46 -12.75 -1.17
N TYR A 188 -9.04 -13.99 -0.90
CA TYR A 188 -9.92 -15.15 -1.10
C TYR A 188 -11.06 -15.23 -0.09
N ASP A 189 -10.86 -14.75 1.15
CA ASP A 189 -11.96 -14.65 2.10
C ASP A 189 -13.04 -13.68 1.59
N LEU A 190 -12.68 -12.58 0.92
CA LEU A 190 -13.64 -11.72 0.23
C LEU A 190 -14.41 -12.48 -0.85
N ALA A 191 -13.73 -13.26 -1.71
CA ALA A 191 -14.38 -14.06 -2.74
C ALA A 191 -15.33 -15.08 -2.14
N ARG A 192 -14.95 -15.72 -1.02
CA ARG A 192 -15.78 -16.72 -0.32
C ARG A 192 -17.03 -16.11 0.29
N VAL A 193 -16.91 -15.00 1.02
CA VAL A 193 -18.07 -14.36 1.66
C VAL A 193 -19.04 -13.72 0.66
N THR A 194 -18.54 -13.40 -0.55
CA THR A 194 -19.38 -12.92 -1.65
C THR A 194 -19.89 -14.04 -2.58
N GLY A 195 -19.67 -15.31 -2.23
CA GLY A 195 -20.16 -16.48 -2.98
C GLY A 195 -19.40 -16.75 -4.30
N ARG A 196 -18.30 -16.04 -4.57
CA ARG A 196 -17.50 -16.18 -5.80
C ARG A 196 -16.48 -17.32 -5.75
N ALA A 197 -16.10 -17.78 -4.57
CA ALA A 197 -15.23 -18.93 -4.36
C ALA A 197 -15.83 -19.86 -3.30
N GLN A 198 -15.68 -21.18 -3.49
CA GLN A 198 -16.18 -22.18 -2.54
C GLN A 198 -15.24 -22.36 -1.35
N TYR A 199 -13.93 -22.22 -1.55
CA TYR A 199 -12.89 -22.40 -0.54
C TYR A 199 -11.76 -21.40 -0.71
N ASN A 200 -10.92 -21.27 0.31
CA ASN A 200 -9.73 -20.42 0.27
C ASN A 200 -8.48 -21.30 0.11
N PRO A 201 -7.76 -21.24 -1.04
CA PRO A 201 -6.62 -22.10 -1.32
C PRO A 201 -5.39 -21.83 -0.42
N LEU A 202 -5.40 -20.74 0.36
CA LEU A 202 -4.32 -20.42 1.30
C LEU A 202 -4.61 -20.89 2.73
N GLU A 203 -5.76 -21.51 2.96
CA GLU A 203 -6.11 -22.01 4.28
C GLU A 203 -5.17 -23.14 4.71
N GLY A 204 -4.63 -23.02 5.92
CA GLY A 204 -3.70 -24.03 6.47
C GLY A 204 -2.24 -23.95 5.96
N LEU A 205 -1.94 -23.24 4.86
CA LEU A 205 -0.58 -23.20 4.28
C LEU A 205 0.47 -22.67 5.27
N HIS A 206 0.09 -21.78 6.19
CA HIS A 206 1.02 -21.23 7.19
C HIS A 206 1.70 -22.28 8.07
N LYS A 207 1.08 -23.46 8.23
CA LYS A 207 1.65 -24.58 9.02
C LYS A 207 2.85 -25.22 8.36
N PHE A 208 3.03 -25.00 7.07
CA PHE A 208 4.07 -25.64 6.24
C PHE A 208 5.07 -24.62 5.66
N LEU A 209 4.97 -23.38 6.07
CA LEU A 209 5.90 -22.28 5.71
C LEU A 209 6.77 -21.95 6.91
N GLN A 210 7.95 -21.38 6.62
CA GLN A 210 8.85 -20.93 7.66
C GLN A 210 8.21 -19.78 8.46
N THR A 211 8.34 -19.86 9.76
CA THR A 211 8.01 -18.76 10.67
C THR A 211 9.29 -18.18 11.22
N ARG A 212 9.48 -16.89 11.08
CA ARG A 212 10.56 -16.22 11.80
C ARG A 212 10.05 -15.93 13.21
N PRO A 213 10.72 -16.38 14.27
CA PRO A 213 10.37 -15.93 15.62
C PRO A 213 10.33 -14.42 15.66
N ALA A 214 9.39 -13.85 16.40
CA ALA A 214 9.37 -12.41 16.64
C ALA A 214 10.65 -12.05 17.41
N GLU A 215 11.59 -11.40 16.75
CA GLU A 215 12.77 -10.85 17.41
C GLU A 215 12.40 -9.49 18.02
N ASN A 216 12.77 -9.29 19.28
CA ASN A 216 12.69 -7.98 19.90
C ASN A 216 13.61 -7.00 19.15
N TYR A 217 13.25 -5.73 19.15
CA TYR A 217 14.12 -4.72 18.58
C TYR A 217 15.48 -4.73 19.28
N ALA A 218 16.55 -4.82 18.48
CA ALA A 218 17.90 -4.87 19.00
C ALA A 218 18.19 -3.68 19.92
N HIS A 219 18.72 -3.97 21.08
CA HIS A 219 19.21 -3.01 22.06
C HIS A 219 20.48 -3.53 22.73
N VAL A 220 21.36 -2.63 23.11
CA VAL A 220 22.57 -2.98 23.85
C VAL A 220 22.22 -3.47 25.27
N PRO A 221 23.03 -4.34 25.87
CA PRO A 221 22.95 -4.62 27.31
C PRO A 221 23.11 -3.34 28.15
N VAL A 222 22.47 -3.29 29.32
CA VAL A 222 22.55 -2.13 30.20
C VAL A 222 24.00 -1.75 30.53
N ALA A 223 24.90 -2.73 30.68
CA ALA A 223 26.32 -2.49 30.92
C ALA A 223 27.03 -1.71 29.78
N GLU A 224 26.57 -1.77 28.56
CA GLU A 224 27.12 -1.04 27.40
C GLU A 224 26.44 0.32 27.19
N LEU A 225 25.32 0.57 27.85
CA LEU A 225 24.56 1.81 27.70
C LEU A 225 25.39 3.08 27.98
N PRO A 226 26.28 3.14 29.00
CA PRO A 226 27.14 4.30 29.21
C PRO A 226 28.00 4.67 28.02
N ALA A 227 28.57 3.70 27.31
CA ALA A 227 29.39 3.93 26.13
C ALA A 227 28.54 4.45 24.96
N LEU A 228 27.36 3.88 24.74
CA LEU A 228 26.40 4.36 23.73
C LEU A 228 25.97 5.80 23.98
N LEU A 229 25.62 6.15 25.21
CA LEU A 229 25.19 7.50 25.57
C LEU A 229 26.31 8.53 25.34
N ARG A 230 27.55 8.22 25.68
CA ARG A 230 28.71 9.09 25.38
C ARG A 230 28.91 9.25 23.87
N ALA A 231 28.84 8.17 23.13
CA ALA A 231 28.97 8.21 21.65
C ALA A 231 27.87 9.07 21.02
N MET A 232 26.61 8.95 21.48
CA MET A 232 25.50 9.77 21.00
C MET A 232 25.71 11.27 21.31
N ARG A 233 26.22 11.61 22.49
CA ARG A 233 26.54 13.00 22.88
C ARG A 233 27.66 13.60 22.03
N ALA A 234 28.58 12.79 21.51
CA ALA A 234 29.66 13.21 20.63
C ALA A 234 29.28 13.24 19.15
N TYR A 235 28.04 12.87 18.78
CA TYR A 235 27.65 12.81 17.37
C TYR A 235 27.69 14.21 16.70
N GLY A 236 28.36 14.30 15.54
CA GLY A 236 28.72 15.60 14.94
C GLY A 236 27.55 16.42 14.39
N THR A 237 26.43 15.80 13.97
CA THR A 237 25.27 16.54 13.45
C THR A 237 24.35 16.91 14.61
N ILE A 238 24.28 18.20 14.95
CA ILE A 238 23.69 18.72 16.19
C ILE A 238 22.21 18.30 16.36
N ASP A 239 21.36 18.53 15.37
CA ASP A 239 19.94 18.19 15.45
C ASP A 239 19.72 16.67 15.61
N VAL A 240 20.51 15.85 14.91
CA VAL A 240 20.43 14.38 15.02
C VAL A 240 20.97 13.92 16.40
N ARG A 241 22.02 14.56 16.89
CA ARG A 241 22.58 14.34 18.24
C ARG A 241 21.51 14.58 19.31
N ILE A 242 20.83 15.72 19.24
CA ILE A 242 19.72 16.05 20.13
C ILE A 242 18.59 15.01 20.00
N GLY A 243 18.22 14.65 18.77
CA GLY A 243 17.18 13.65 18.51
C GLY A 243 17.49 12.27 19.10
N LEU A 244 18.76 11.81 19.03
CA LEU A 244 19.18 10.55 19.67
C LEU A 244 19.07 10.62 21.20
N GLN A 245 19.47 11.73 21.81
CA GLN A 245 19.37 11.93 23.25
C GLN A 245 17.90 11.98 23.70
N LEU A 246 17.04 12.70 22.98
CA LEU A 246 15.60 12.74 23.25
C LEU A 246 14.96 11.34 23.11
N LEU A 247 15.34 10.55 22.11
CA LEU A 247 14.85 9.17 21.96
C LEU A 247 15.21 8.30 23.15
N SER A 248 16.45 8.44 23.64
CA SER A 248 16.91 7.66 24.81
C SER A 248 16.23 8.07 26.10
N MET A 249 15.93 9.36 26.29
CA MET A 249 15.31 9.91 27.50
C MET A 249 13.78 9.75 27.54
N LEU A 250 13.11 9.97 26.42
CA LEU A 250 11.63 10.01 26.40
C LEU A 250 10.99 8.66 26.15
N ALA A 251 11.76 7.68 25.69
CA ALA A 251 11.28 6.35 25.33
C ALA A 251 10.07 6.37 24.35
N CYS A 252 9.94 7.42 23.53
CA CYS A 252 8.90 7.56 22.52
C CYS A 252 9.24 6.73 21.25
N ARG A 253 8.28 6.55 20.34
CA ARG A 253 8.57 5.89 19.05
C ARG A 253 9.41 6.83 18.18
N PRO A 254 10.41 6.30 17.44
CA PRO A 254 11.25 7.12 16.55
C PRO A 254 10.47 7.95 15.54
N SER A 255 9.35 7.44 15.02
CA SER A 255 8.48 8.18 14.12
C SER A 255 7.72 9.31 14.81
N GLU A 256 7.31 9.11 16.05
CA GLU A 256 6.63 10.14 16.86
C GLU A 256 7.54 11.36 17.04
N LEU A 257 8.79 11.13 17.47
CA LEU A 257 9.75 12.21 17.65
C LEU A 257 10.19 12.85 16.33
N ARG A 258 10.49 12.05 15.31
CA ARG A 258 10.95 12.53 14.00
C ARG A 258 9.94 13.45 13.32
N GLU A 259 8.65 13.17 13.48
CA GLU A 259 7.54 13.92 12.86
C GLU A 259 6.94 14.95 13.82
N ALA A 260 7.55 15.16 15.01
CA ALA A 260 7.06 16.09 16.00
C ALA A 260 7.07 17.53 15.48
N ARG A 261 6.08 18.29 15.87
CA ARG A 261 5.88 19.70 15.52
C ARG A 261 6.07 20.56 16.77
N TRP A 262 6.58 21.78 16.60
CA TRP A 262 6.80 22.70 17.70
C TRP A 262 5.49 23.08 18.43
N ASP A 263 4.37 23.13 17.72
CA ASP A 263 3.07 23.43 18.30
C ASP A 263 2.49 22.31 19.20
N GLU A 264 3.16 21.17 19.28
CA GLU A 264 2.82 20.06 20.20
C GLU A 264 3.48 20.19 21.59
N PHE A 265 4.40 21.13 21.77
CA PHE A 265 5.22 21.24 22.98
C PHE A 265 4.85 22.46 23.81
N ASP A 266 4.57 22.23 25.09
CA ASP A 266 4.60 23.25 26.14
C ASP A 266 5.87 23.06 26.96
N LEU A 267 6.92 23.81 26.59
CA LEU A 267 8.24 23.68 27.24
C LEU A 267 8.26 24.27 28.65
N ASP A 268 7.36 25.19 28.99
CA ASP A 268 7.29 25.79 30.31
C ASP A 268 6.52 24.87 31.26
N ALA A 269 5.48 24.20 30.82
CA ALA A 269 4.81 23.14 31.56
C ALA A 269 5.57 21.82 31.58
N GLY A 270 6.60 21.66 30.73
CA GLY A 270 7.34 20.41 30.56
C GLY A 270 6.49 19.28 29.98
N LEU A 271 5.72 19.58 28.95
CA LEU A 271 4.76 18.64 28.36
C LEU A 271 4.88 18.58 26.82
N TRP A 272 4.70 17.38 26.26
CA TRP A 272 4.55 17.15 24.84
C TRP A 272 3.24 16.41 24.60
N LEU A 273 2.32 17.01 23.85
CA LEU A 273 1.05 16.41 23.45
C LEU A 273 1.14 15.86 22.02
N ILE A 274 1.21 14.56 21.88
CA ILE A 274 1.17 13.89 20.58
C ILE A 274 -0.31 13.74 20.15
N PRO A 275 -0.74 14.40 19.06
CA PRO A 275 -2.13 14.36 18.66
C PRO A 275 -2.54 12.98 18.13
N SER A 276 -3.81 12.61 18.33
CA SER A 276 -4.37 11.31 17.95
C SER A 276 -4.16 10.95 16.47
N ALA A 277 -4.13 11.93 15.58
CA ALA A 277 -3.90 11.73 14.15
C ALA A 277 -2.52 11.14 13.83
N ARG A 278 -1.50 11.37 14.68
CA ARG A 278 -0.14 10.85 14.55
C ARG A 278 0.08 9.52 15.30
N MET A 279 -0.88 9.13 16.14
CA MET A 279 -0.77 7.92 16.95
C MET A 279 -1.34 6.70 16.22
N LYS A 280 -0.60 5.57 16.27
CA LYS A 280 -1.02 4.30 15.63
C LYS A 280 -2.42 3.84 16.08
N ARG A 281 -2.80 4.10 17.34
CA ARG A 281 -4.10 3.72 17.91
C ARG A 281 -5.11 4.89 17.96
N ARG A 282 -4.84 6.01 17.29
CA ARG A 282 -5.70 7.20 17.20
C ARG A 282 -6.18 7.73 18.56
N ARG A 283 -5.32 7.66 19.57
CA ARG A 283 -5.51 8.29 20.89
C ARG A 283 -4.36 9.24 21.11
N GLU A 284 -4.64 10.45 21.60
CA GLU A 284 -3.62 11.41 22.00
C GLU A 284 -2.75 10.85 23.12
N HIS A 285 -1.51 11.26 23.17
CA HIS A 285 -0.55 10.83 24.17
C HIS A 285 0.19 12.01 24.74
N LEU A 286 0.02 12.24 26.04
CA LEU A 286 0.71 13.29 26.77
C LEU A 286 2.00 12.72 27.37
N VAL A 287 3.15 13.29 26.98
CA VAL A 287 4.49 12.85 27.40
C VAL A 287 5.07 13.91 28.33
N PRO A 288 5.34 13.61 29.63
CA PRO A 288 6.07 14.50 30.50
C PRO A 288 7.54 14.61 30.09
N LEU A 289 8.06 15.83 30.05
CA LEU A 289 9.41 16.14 29.63
C LEU A 289 10.28 16.38 30.88
N PRO A 290 11.33 15.58 31.11
CA PRO A 290 12.32 15.88 32.14
C PRO A 290 13.10 17.16 31.78
N THR A 291 13.70 17.81 32.78
CA THR A 291 14.40 19.09 32.61
C THR A 291 15.48 19.05 31.53
N GLN A 292 16.20 17.94 31.41
CA GLN A 292 17.21 17.71 30.37
C GLN A 292 16.60 17.70 28.95
N ALA A 293 15.44 17.08 28.80
CA ALA A 293 14.73 17.07 27.49
C ALA A 293 14.22 18.47 27.13
N VAL A 294 13.71 19.24 28.10
CA VAL A 294 13.31 20.64 27.90
C VAL A 294 14.49 21.47 27.42
N GLN A 295 15.67 21.32 28.06
CA GLN A 295 16.86 22.04 27.63
C GLN A 295 17.29 21.66 26.20
N LEU A 296 17.35 20.38 25.89
CA LEU A 296 17.67 19.90 24.54
C LEU A 296 16.67 20.41 23.47
N LEU A 297 15.40 20.52 23.82
CA LEU A 297 14.37 21.06 22.93
C LEU A 297 14.54 22.59 22.75
N ARG A 298 14.89 23.32 23.79
CA ARG A 298 15.22 24.75 23.67
C ARG A 298 16.45 24.97 22.77
N ASP A 299 17.49 24.17 22.95
CA ASP A 299 18.69 24.23 22.11
C ASP A 299 18.33 23.87 20.63
N LEU A 300 17.47 22.88 20.41
CA LEU A 300 17.00 22.53 19.07
C LEU A 300 16.16 23.65 18.45
N HIS A 301 15.38 24.37 19.26
CA HIS A 301 14.51 25.45 18.80
C HIS A 301 15.33 26.60 18.18
N PHE A 302 16.53 26.92 18.70
CA PHE A 302 17.43 27.88 18.04
C PHE A 302 17.82 27.48 16.64
N LEU A 303 17.84 26.17 16.31
CA LEU A 303 18.22 25.66 15.01
C LEU A 303 17.05 25.49 14.06
N THR A 304 15.90 25.08 14.57
CA THR A 304 14.76 24.65 13.74
C THR A 304 13.44 25.32 14.09
N GLY A 305 13.39 26.23 15.06
CA GLY A 305 12.17 26.91 15.52
C GLY A 305 11.49 27.79 14.45
N ALA A 306 12.22 28.18 13.39
CA ALA A 306 11.62 28.84 12.25
C ALA A 306 10.76 27.92 11.35
N TYR A 307 10.82 26.61 11.57
CA TYR A 307 10.08 25.60 10.80
C TYR A 307 9.00 24.95 11.69
N PRO A 308 7.95 24.39 11.08
CA PRO A 308 6.90 23.71 11.87
C PRO A 308 7.37 22.43 12.57
N LEU A 309 8.40 21.75 12.03
CA LEU A 309 8.89 20.45 12.48
C LEU A 309 10.15 20.60 13.32
N LEU A 310 10.29 19.76 14.35
CA LEU A 310 11.54 19.66 15.13
C LEU A 310 12.72 19.22 14.23
N PHE A 311 12.46 18.28 13.31
CA PHE A 311 13.47 17.69 12.42
C PHE A 311 13.07 17.89 10.96
N PRO A 312 13.14 19.12 10.43
CA PRO A 312 12.81 19.39 9.04
C PRO A 312 13.79 18.71 8.07
N GLY A 313 13.30 18.27 6.92
CA GLY A 313 14.11 17.68 5.87
C GLY A 313 15.06 18.70 5.25
N ARG A 314 16.28 18.28 4.87
CA ARG A 314 17.30 19.19 4.32
C ARG A 314 16.90 19.79 2.96
N GLY A 315 16.24 19.03 2.10
CA GLY A 315 15.80 19.51 0.78
C GLY A 315 14.37 20.04 0.74
N ASN A 316 13.56 19.69 1.76
CA ASN A 316 12.18 20.17 1.88
C ASN A 316 11.81 20.25 3.36
N THR A 317 11.74 21.45 3.88
CA THR A 317 11.49 21.75 5.30
C THR A 317 10.04 21.51 5.75
N THR A 318 9.12 21.32 4.80
CA THR A 318 7.73 20.95 5.10
C THR A 318 7.55 19.45 5.37
N ARG A 319 8.58 18.64 5.07
CA ARG A 319 8.61 17.20 5.36
C ARG A 319 9.62 16.91 6.46
N ALA A 320 9.32 15.95 7.30
CA ALA A 320 10.27 15.48 8.29
C ALA A 320 11.49 14.81 7.64
N ARG A 321 12.62 14.76 8.35
CA ARG A 321 13.80 13.98 7.94
C ARG A 321 13.43 12.54 7.58
N SER A 322 14.35 11.86 6.87
CA SER A 322 14.20 10.45 6.51
C SER A 322 13.81 9.59 7.74
N ASN A 323 12.95 8.61 7.52
CA ASN A 323 12.55 7.64 8.54
C ASN A 323 13.72 6.80 9.10
N THR A 324 14.85 6.79 8.42
CA THR A 324 16.08 6.08 8.84
C THR A 324 17.10 6.98 9.51
N VAL A 325 16.83 8.29 9.74
CA VAL A 325 17.84 9.25 10.21
C VAL A 325 18.53 8.82 11.49
N PHE A 326 17.78 8.42 12.51
CA PHE A 326 18.33 7.97 13.78
C PHE A 326 19.00 6.60 13.68
N LEU A 327 18.44 5.69 12.87
CA LEU A 327 19.05 4.38 12.62
C LEU A 327 20.40 4.52 11.92
N MET A 328 20.49 5.40 10.92
CA MET A 328 21.75 5.66 10.22
C MET A 328 22.79 6.34 11.10
N ALA A 329 22.36 7.17 12.05
CA ALA A 329 23.27 7.75 13.04
C ALA A 329 23.82 6.68 13.99
N LEU A 330 22.97 5.79 14.53
CA LEU A 330 23.41 4.65 15.34
C LEU A 330 24.35 3.72 14.57
N ARG A 331 24.08 3.45 13.29
CA ARG A 331 24.99 2.70 12.42
C ARG A 331 26.38 3.35 12.33
N ARG A 332 26.43 4.67 12.08
CA ARG A 332 27.71 5.43 12.01
C ARG A 332 28.48 5.43 13.33
N LEU A 333 27.79 5.31 14.46
CA LEU A 333 28.38 5.16 15.77
C LEU A 333 28.86 3.71 16.05
N GLY A 334 28.72 2.77 15.11
CA GLY A 334 29.14 1.37 15.27
C GLY A 334 28.11 0.46 15.94
N TYR A 335 26.84 0.89 16.05
CA TYR A 335 25.78 0.12 16.70
C TYR A 335 24.80 -0.52 15.70
N GLU A 336 25.23 -0.78 14.44
CA GLU A 336 24.42 -1.50 13.47
C GLU A 336 24.05 -2.90 13.97
N GLY A 337 22.77 -3.26 13.90
CA GLY A 337 22.26 -4.55 14.40
C GLY A 337 22.25 -4.69 15.93
N ARG A 338 22.89 -3.76 16.68
CA ARG A 338 23.02 -3.80 18.15
C ARG A 338 22.07 -2.86 18.87
N GLN A 339 21.75 -1.71 18.28
CA GLN A 339 20.83 -0.73 18.84
C GLN A 339 19.92 -0.15 17.77
N THR A 340 18.64 -0.03 18.09
CA THR A 340 17.63 0.65 17.28
C THR A 340 16.94 1.77 18.08
N GLY A 341 16.26 2.69 17.39
CA GLY A 341 15.45 3.69 18.08
C GLY A 341 14.33 3.08 18.94
N HIS A 342 13.77 1.94 18.53
CA HIS A 342 12.79 1.18 19.34
C HIS A 342 13.47 0.45 20.52
N GLY A 343 14.73 0.08 20.40
CA GLY A 343 15.50 -0.56 21.46
C GLY A 343 15.61 0.32 22.73
N PHE A 344 15.60 1.66 22.59
CA PHE A 344 15.57 2.55 23.75
C PHE A 344 14.32 2.39 24.60
N ARG A 345 13.19 2.03 23.99
CA ARG A 345 11.94 1.77 24.72
C ARG A 345 12.02 0.48 25.54
N HIS A 346 12.71 -0.54 25.01
CA HIS A 346 13.00 -1.77 25.79
C HIS A 346 13.92 -1.47 26.95
N LEU A 347 15.01 -0.72 26.73
CA LEU A 347 15.91 -0.29 27.80
C LEU A 347 15.18 0.51 28.88
N ALA A 348 14.35 1.48 28.49
CA ALA A 348 13.56 2.25 29.44
C ALA A 348 12.60 1.38 30.25
N SER A 349 11.89 0.46 29.59
CA SER A 349 11.00 -0.48 30.29
C SER A 349 11.76 -1.34 31.29
N THR A 350 12.89 -1.92 30.90
CA THR A 350 13.72 -2.76 31.75
C THR A 350 14.25 -1.95 32.95
N ILE A 351 14.92 -0.82 32.69
CA ILE A 351 15.54 -0.01 33.74
C ILE A 351 14.50 0.50 34.75
N LEU A 352 13.36 0.99 34.28
CA LEU A 352 12.30 1.51 35.14
C LEU A 352 11.69 0.42 36.04
N ASN A 353 11.35 -0.76 35.42
CA ASN A 353 10.80 -1.87 36.19
C ASN A 353 11.82 -2.44 37.22
N GLU A 354 13.09 -2.60 36.84
CA GLU A 354 14.14 -3.07 37.73
C GLU A 354 14.42 -2.10 38.90
N ASN A 355 14.14 -0.80 38.74
CA ASN A 355 14.28 0.21 39.77
C ASN A 355 12.97 0.48 40.54
N GLY A 356 11.98 -0.42 40.46
CA GLY A 356 10.80 -0.45 41.32
C GLY A 356 9.72 0.57 40.96
N PHE A 357 9.70 1.12 39.72
CA PHE A 357 8.58 1.93 39.26
C PHE A 357 7.39 1.05 38.92
N ASP A 358 6.19 1.56 39.21
CA ASP A 358 4.95 0.84 38.87
C ASP A 358 4.86 0.56 37.37
N SER A 359 4.67 -0.69 37.02
CA SER A 359 4.58 -1.13 35.62
C SER A 359 3.43 -0.46 34.86
N GLN A 360 2.37 -0.01 35.53
CA GLN A 360 1.27 0.73 34.91
C GLN A 360 1.73 2.12 34.46
N HIS A 361 2.58 2.78 35.23
CA HIS A 361 3.16 4.07 34.87
C HIS A 361 4.13 3.92 33.69
N VAL A 362 4.93 2.84 33.70
CA VAL A 362 5.83 2.52 32.59
C VAL A 362 5.05 2.23 31.30
N GLU A 363 4.03 1.39 31.36
CA GLU A 363 3.18 1.08 30.20
C GLU A 363 2.42 2.32 29.69
N ALA A 364 1.95 3.19 30.58
CA ALA A 364 1.32 4.46 30.21
C ALA A 364 2.32 5.38 29.49
N GLN A 365 3.60 5.45 29.96
CA GLN A 365 4.66 6.21 29.28
C GLN A 365 4.95 5.66 27.88
N LEU A 366 4.98 4.36 27.73
CA LEU A 366 5.19 3.69 26.46
C LEU A 366 3.96 3.72 25.54
N SER A 367 2.83 4.31 25.98
CA SER A 367 1.56 4.29 25.24
C SER A 367 1.16 2.88 24.82
N HIS A 368 1.36 1.90 25.70
CA HIS A 368 0.84 0.55 25.55
C HIS A 368 -0.57 0.50 26.14
N VAL A 369 -1.53 0.14 25.30
CA VAL A 369 -2.93 0.03 25.72
C VAL A 369 -3.15 -1.40 26.20
N LYS A 370 -3.66 -1.56 27.42
CA LYS A 370 -4.14 -2.84 27.93
C LYS A 370 -5.27 -3.34 27.02
N GLU A 371 -5.18 -4.57 26.56
CA GLU A 371 -6.23 -5.22 25.80
C GLU A 371 -7.34 -5.74 26.72
N GLY A 372 -8.60 -5.77 26.24
CA GLY A 372 -9.75 -6.26 26.99
C GLY A 372 -10.49 -5.21 27.80
N VAL A 373 -11.38 -5.70 28.69
CA VAL A 373 -12.32 -4.87 29.49
C VAL A 373 -11.61 -3.82 30.33
N ARG A 374 -10.44 -4.12 30.91
CA ARG A 374 -9.63 -3.15 31.67
C ARG A 374 -9.17 -1.96 30.84
N GLY A 375 -8.85 -2.15 29.56
CA GLY A 375 -8.39 -1.05 28.67
C GLY A 375 -9.51 -0.07 28.28
N VAL A 376 -10.77 -0.47 28.42
CA VAL A 376 -11.94 0.38 28.15
C VAL A 376 -12.22 1.33 29.32
N TYR A 377 -12.00 0.86 30.56
CA TYR A 377 -12.33 1.61 31.79
C TYR A 377 -11.15 2.39 32.37
N ASP A 378 -9.90 1.95 32.15
CA ASP A 378 -8.71 2.63 32.70
C ASP A 378 -8.26 3.75 31.76
N LYS A 379 -8.75 4.96 32.02
CA LYS A 379 -8.33 6.21 31.33
C LYS A 379 -7.25 6.98 32.10
N SER A 380 -6.70 6.41 33.15
CA SER A 380 -5.71 7.06 33.99
C SER A 380 -4.44 7.35 33.19
N THR A 381 -4.01 8.60 33.18
CA THR A 381 -2.77 9.02 32.49
C THR A 381 -1.55 8.95 33.39
N TYR A 382 -1.74 8.83 34.73
CA TYR A 382 -0.68 8.83 35.76
C TYR A 382 0.35 9.94 35.55
N LEU A 383 -0.08 11.13 35.14
CA LEU A 383 0.81 12.17 34.66
C LEU A 383 1.82 12.60 35.70
N GLU A 384 1.38 12.84 36.93
CA GLU A 384 2.28 13.32 38.02
C GLU A 384 3.31 12.24 38.42
N GLN A 385 2.86 10.99 38.47
CA GLN A 385 3.76 9.86 38.77
C GLN A 385 4.77 9.67 37.62
N ARG A 386 4.33 9.84 36.39
CA ARG A 386 5.20 9.76 35.20
C ARG A 386 6.17 10.93 35.12
N LYS A 387 5.82 12.15 35.58
CA LYS A 387 6.77 13.27 35.69
C LYS A 387 7.95 12.88 36.61
N VAL A 388 7.64 12.36 37.77
CA VAL A 388 8.67 11.91 38.74
C VAL A 388 9.52 10.78 38.17
N MET A 389 8.87 9.78 37.57
CA MET A 389 9.53 8.62 36.95
C MET A 389 10.46 9.04 35.81
N MET A 390 10.00 9.90 34.90
CA MET A 390 10.78 10.32 33.73
C MET A 390 11.92 11.28 34.12
N GLN A 391 11.74 12.09 35.14
CA GLN A 391 12.84 12.89 35.65
C GLN A 391 13.93 12.00 36.25
N TRP A 392 13.54 11.04 37.09
CA TRP A 392 14.49 10.05 37.63
C TRP A 392 15.23 9.31 36.52
N TYR A 393 14.50 8.90 35.47
CA TYR A 393 15.08 8.17 34.31
C TYR A 393 16.11 9.03 33.57
N ALA A 394 15.82 10.29 33.32
CA ALA A 394 16.74 11.21 32.66
C ALA A 394 17.99 11.45 33.51
N ASP A 395 17.83 11.64 34.84
CA ASP A 395 18.95 11.77 35.78
C ASP A 395 19.83 10.53 35.83
N HIS A 396 19.20 9.35 35.77
CA HIS A 396 19.90 8.06 35.67
C HIS A 396 20.72 7.95 34.37
N MET A 397 20.14 8.33 33.25
CA MET A 397 20.84 8.34 31.95
C MET A 397 22.02 9.31 31.95
N ASP A 398 21.92 10.46 32.61
CA ASP A 398 23.01 11.42 32.73
C ASP A 398 24.13 10.87 33.61
N LYS A 399 23.82 10.23 34.74
CA LYS A 399 24.81 9.56 35.61
C LYS A 399 25.54 8.45 34.84
N LEU A 400 24.84 7.61 34.08
CA LEU A 400 25.45 6.60 33.27
C LEU A 400 26.41 7.18 32.21
N ALA A 401 26.04 8.27 31.58
CA ALA A 401 26.88 8.91 30.57
C ALA A 401 28.13 9.59 31.17
N SER A 402 28.03 10.14 32.36
CA SER A 402 29.16 10.82 33.04
C SER A 402 30.19 9.87 33.65
N GLY A 403 29.89 8.57 33.72
CA GLY A 403 30.81 7.57 34.32
C GLY A 403 30.77 7.48 35.85
N ASN A 404 29.92 8.27 36.51
CA ASN A 404 29.73 8.24 37.96
C ASN A 404 28.60 7.25 38.35
N VAL A 405 28.79 5.98 38.08
CA VAL A 405 27.83 4.95 38.52
C VAL A 405 28.24 4.45 39.89
N VAL A 406 27.69 5.05 40.92
CA VAL A 406 27.54 4.39 42.23
C VAL A 406 26.22 3.61 42.13
N GLU A 407 26.26 2.28 42.23
CA GLU A 407 25.04 1.46 42.33
C GLU A 407 24.27 1.92 43.58
N LEU A 408 23.22 2.71 43.38
CA LEU A 408 22.24 2.99 44.42
C LEU A 408 21.26 1.79 44.45
N LYS A 409 21.61 0.74 45.18
CA LYS A 409 20.59 -0.19 45.68
C LYS A 409 19.65 0.62 46.56
N ARG A 410 18.38 0.72 46.18
CA ARG A 410 17.34 1.18 47.10
C ARG A 410 17.27 0.17 48.26
N ALA A 411 17.38 0.67 49.48
CA ALA A 411 17.07 -0.06 50.72
C ALA A 411 15.58 -0.42 50.78
#